data_ebdbd3f1434c1b87bee2a897b960f24b
#
_entry.id   ebdbd3f1434c1b87bee2a897b960f24b
#
_cell.length_a   1.000
_cell.length_b   1.000
_cell.length_c   1.000
_cell.angle_alpha   90.00
_cell.angle_beta   90.00
_cell.angle_gamma   90.00
#
_symmetry.space_group_name_H-M   'P 1'
#
loop_
_entity.id
_entity.type
_entity.pdbx_description
1 polymer ?
#
loop_
_entity_poly.entity_id
_entity_poly.type
_entity_poly.pdbx_seq_one_letter_code
_entity_poly.pdbx_strand_id
1 'polypeptide(L)'
;MKDNRRNFLKTIGLGSGTLLMNPTFAFDVKEARLKTVKKNENVYVRRKIETEVLIVGGGLSGVCAALAAARNGAKVVLIQDRSRLGGNASSEIRMHIVGASAMKQVWRETGIIEELMLTESVTNPQASYEMLDYVLYDKVFSNKNITLLLDTMLFDVFTDGDKINTIHAYCSQTEELYEISAKKFADCTGDATMAAIAGAEFMRGREAKSKWNESLGLAVADDITMGNSLMFEAQEHDKPMPFVAPSWARKYTFKDFQYRKIHSYEYGYWWIELGGMEDIINDGQKIRDDLMAVVFGIWDYVKNSGDHPKSANWALSWFGTVTGKRESRRVTGDYIMTQRDIQDPTLLEDRVAYGGWPLDDHLPEGMNDTSQKPFRSIPLKGPYSIPMRSLYSKTFSNLYVAGRDISVSHVALSSTRVMATCAVLGQAVGTAMAYNLKENLSPRDLSSDKKHIAKLQQILLRQDQALLGVKNMDENDLALSAAIKASHESADGKASSVIDGINRDVQDGSTHQWRASMAGGEPWIELQWKKSQKIGSVECTFDTGLNRFLRLSGQASVMKNQVRGYQPETVSDFKVEFKNKGKVVYEEYFEQNYLRKFVHEFPQIQADSLRITVSKTNGDEFAKIFEIRCYA
;
A
#
# COMPACT_ATOMS: atom_id res chain seq x y z
N MET A 1 31.51 44.63 -14.16
CA MET A 1 31.57 43.16 -13.94
C MET A 1 31.13 42.43 -15.21
N LYS A 2 31.88 42.49 -16.28
CA LYS A 2 31.60 41.85 -17.59
C LYS A 2 32.90 41.35 -18.24
N ASP A 3 33.80 40.66 -17.53
CA ASP A 3 35.07 40.25 -18.17
C ASP A 3 35.60 38.85 -17.78
N ASN A 4 34.83 38.01 -17.09
CA ASN A 4 35.35 36.69 -16.69
C ASN A 4 34.82 35.48 -17.53
N ARG A 5 33.97 35.68 -18.52
CA ARG A 5 33.49 34.58 -19.39
C ARG A 5 34.27 34.42 -20.72
N ARG A 6 35.09 35.37 -21.11
CA ARG A 6 35.82 35.32 -22.38
C ARG A 6 37.20 34.65 -22.27
N ASN A 7 37.76 34.51 -21.11
CA ASN A 7 39.10 33.91 -20.93
C ASN A 7 39.09 32.39 -20.76
N PHE A 8 37.93 31.79 -20.49
CA PHE A 8 37.83 30.33 -20.35
C PHE A 8 37.82 29.60 -21.71
N LEU A 9 37.43 30.25 -22.79
CA LEU A 9 37.32 29.66 -24.14
C LEU A 9 38.54 29.81 -25.04
N LYS A 10 39.64 30.43 -24.57
CA LYS A 10 40.85 30.62 -25.40
C LYS A 10 41.98 29.62 -25.14
N THR A 11 41.79 28.65 -24.21
CA THR A 11 42.83 27.66 -23.87
C THR A 11 42.60 26.29 -24.49
N ILE A 12 41.57 26.11 -25.31
CA ILE A 12 41.34 24.86 -26.05
C ILE A 12 41.28 25.16 -27.53
N GLY A 13 42.47 25.32 -28.10
CA GLY A 13 42.61 25.44 -29.55
C GLY A 13 44.07 25.27 -29.98
N LEU A 14 44.35 24.14 -30.62
CA LEU A 14 45.48 23.77 -31.43
C LEU A 14 46.23 22.51 -30.96
N GLY A 15 45.97 21.43 -31.69
CA GLY A 15 46.73 20.18 -31.61
C GLY A 15 46.01 19.08 -32.38
N SER A 16 46.07 19.16 -33.73
CA SER A 16 45.68 18.08 -34.63
C SER A 16 46.64 16.89 -34.47
N GLY A 17 46.12 15.74 -34.08
CA GLY A 17 46.85 14.47 -34.05
C GLY A 17 45.89 13.31 -33.88
N THR A 18 45.60 12.64 -34.99
CA THR A 18 44.85 11.36 -35.07
C THR A 18 45.50 10.29 -34.22
N LEU A 19 44.80 9.82 -33.21
CA LEU A 19 45.08 8.54 -32.56
C LEU A 19 43.74 7.90 -32.12
N LEU A 20 43.43 6.78 -32.75
CA LEU A 20 42.40 5.83 -32.32
C LEU A 20 42.75 5.32 -30.93
N MET A 21 41.99 5.68 -29.90
CA MET A 21 42.02 5.02 -28.61
C MET A 21 40.61 4.87 -28.03
N ASN A 22 40.30 3.63 -27.67
CA ASN A 22 39.13 3.27 -26.85
C ASN A 22 39.07 4.12 -25.61
N PRO A 23 37.93 4.73 -25.25
CA PRO A 23 37.78 5.42 -23.98
C PRO A 23 37.38 4.42 -22.88
N THR A 24 38.33 3.73 -22.29
CA THR A 24 38.20 3.31 -20.90
C THR A 24 38.53 4.52 -20.02
N PHE A 25 37.51 5.30 -19.65
CA PHE A 25 37.66 6.29 -18.59
C PHE A 25 37.73 5.54 -17.24
N ALA A 26 38.95 5.10 -16.87
CA ALA A 26 39.26 4.83 -15.50
C ALA A 26 39.37 6.19 -14.79
N PHE A 27 38.37 6.56 -13.99
CA PHE A 27 38.53 7.62 -12.99
C PHE A 27 39.53 7.09 -11.95
N ASP A 28 40.76 7.54 -12.07
CA ASP A 28 41.78 7.39 -11.05
C ASP A 28 41.37 8.33 -9.89
N VAL A 29 40.62 7.78 -8.93
CA VAL A 29 40.32 8.46 -7.66
C VAL A 29 41.62 8.48 -6.86
N LYS A 30 42.52 9.40 -7.17
CA LYS A 30 43.53 9.80 -6.24
C LYS A 30 42.81 10.23 -4.96
N GLU A 31 43.10 9.53 -3.87
CA GLU A 31 42.69 9.93 -2.52
C GLU A 31 42.94 11.46 -2.35
N ALA A 32 41.91 12.24 -2.60
CA ALA A 32 41.88 13.59 -2.13
C ALA A 32 41.83 13.49 -0.60
N ARG A 33 43.00 13.67 0.05
CA ARG A 33 43.04 13.93 1.48
C ARG A 33 42.05 15.04 1.74
N LEU A 34 40.88 14.70 2.23
CA LEU A 34 39.89 15.60 2.76
C LEU A 34 40.63 16.42 3.84
N LYS A 35 41.08 17.62 3.49
CA LYS A 35 41.50 18.59 4.48
C LYS A 35 40.33 18.72 5.43
N THR A 36 40.56 18.46 6.71
CA THR A 36 39.58 18.63 7.76
C THR A 36 39.04 20.05 7.66
N VAL A 37 37.93 20.23 6.97
CA VAL A 37 37.19 21.48 6.97
C VAL A 37 36.74 21.64 8.40
N LYS A 38 37.08 22.76 9.04
CA LYS A 38 36.57 23.10 10.37
C LYS A 38 35.06 22.96 10.32
N LYS A 39 34.53 21.98 11.06
CA LYS A 39 33.11 21.67 11.12
C LYS A 39 32.41 22.96 11.56
N ASN A 40 31.67 23.58 10.67
CA ASN A 40 30.84 24.72 11.01
C ASN A 40 29.60 24.14 11.72
N GLU A 41 29.66 23.98 13.02
CA GLU A 41 28.67 23.29 13.86
C GLU A 41 27.29 23.97 13.83
N ASN A 42 27.18 25.14 13.19
CA ASN A 42 25.98 25.97 13.17
C ASN A 42 25.15 25.89 11.85
N VAL A 43 25.54 25.08 10.87
CA VAL A 43 24.79 24.99 9.59
C VAL A 43 23.51 24.19 9.73
N TYR A 44 23.53 23.14 10.56
CA TYR A 44 22.37 22.25 10.71
C TYR A 44 21.61 22.51 12.00
N VAL A 45 20.29 22.66 11.90
CA VAL A 45 19.42 22.74 13.07
C VAL A 45 19.18 21.33 13.61
N ARG A 46 19.50 21.11 14.88
CA ARG A 46 19.26 19.82 15.54
C ARG A 46 17.89 19.81 16.21
N ARG A 47 17.10 18.79 15.94
CA ARG A 47 15.79 18.55 16.54
C ARG A 47 15.77 17.22 17.27
N LYS A 48 15.29 17.22 18.52
CA LYS A 48 15.00 16.00 19.26
C LYS A 48 13.51 15.79 19.31
N ILE A 49 13.07 14.58 18.99
CA ILE A 49 11.66 14.19 19.02
C ILE A 49 11.55 12.89 19.83
N GLU A 50 10.64 12.88 20.79
CA GLU A 50 10.25 11.67 21.52
C GLU A 50 8.83 11.32 21.13
N THR A 51 8.61 10.04 20.79
CA THR A 51 7.29 9.54 20.39
C THR A 51 7.04 8.14 20.96
N GLU A 52 5.83 7.64 20.82
CA GLU A 52 5.51 6.25 21.17
C GLU A 52 5.81 5.29 20.02
N VAL A 53 5.49 5.71 18.80
CA VAL A 53 5.65 4.92 17.57
C VAL A 53 6.41 5.75 16.54
N LEU A 54 7.46 5.17 15.98
CA LEU A 54 8.15 5.70 14.82
C LEU A 54 7.96 4.76 13.63
N ILE A 55 7.53 5.33 12.50
CA ILE A 55 7.38 4.62 11.24
C ILE A 55 8.31 5.25 10.22
N VAL A 56 9.14 4.42 9.61
CA VAL A 56 10.09 4.81 8.57
C VAL A 56 9.61 4.29 7.22
N GLY A 57 9.33 5.22 6.30
CA GLY A 57 8.80 4.94 4.97
C GLY A 57 7.30 5.26 4.86
N GLY A 58 6.97 6.21 3.98
CA GLY A 58 5.61 6.70 3.72
C GLY A 58 4.93 6.06 2.51
N GLY A 59 5.29 4.82 2.15
CA GLY A 59 4.52 4.00 1.21
C GLY A 59 3.13 3.66 1.76
N LEU A 60 2.27 2.96 0.98
CA LEU A 60 0.91 2.63 1.47
C LEU A 60 0.92 1.84 2.78
N SER A 61 1.91 0.97 3.00
CA SER A 61 2.07 0.27 4.28
C SER A 61 2.33 1.23 5.44
N GLY A 62 3.26 2.19 5.26
CA GLY A 62 3.58 3.18 6.30
C GLY A 62 2.44 4.15 6.57
N VAL A 63 1.74 4.61 5.53
CA VAL A 63 0.53 5.44 5.67
C VAL A 63 -0.55 4.71 6.47
N CYS A 64 -0.86 3.46 6.12
CA CYS A 64 -1.86 2.67 6.84
C CYS A 64 -1.41 2.33 8.27
N ALA A 65 -0.11 2.09 8.50
CA ALA A 65 0.43 1.85 9.83
C ALA A 65 0.32 3.10 10.72
N ALA A 66 0.66 4.28 10.18
CA ALA A 66 0.57 5.54 10.91
C ALA A 66 -0.88 5.87 11.29
N LEU A 67 -1.81 5.77 10.33
CA LEU A 67 -3.23 5.99 10.57
C LEU A 67 -3.79 5.00 11.59
N ALA A 68 -3.45 3.71 11.47
CA ALA A 68 -3.93 2.68 12.40
C ALA A 68 -3.40 2.90 13.82
N ALA A 69 -2.10 3.15 13.99
CA ALA A 69 -1.52 3.42 15.31
C ALA A 69 -2.13 4.67 15.96
N ALA A 70 -2.27 5.75 15.20
CA ALA A 70 -2.80 7.02 15.67
C ALA A 70 -4.30 6.93 16.03
N ARG A 71 -5.11 6.22 15.24
CA ARG A 71 -6.54 5.97 15.52
C ARG A 71 -6.74 5.10 16.78
N ASN A 72 -5.75 4.27 17.12
CA ASN A 72 -5.73 3.51 18.38
C ASN A 72 -5.12 4.29 19.55
N GLY A 73 -4.85 5.58 19.38
CA GLY A 73 -4.45 6.51 20.44
C GLY A 73 -2.95 6.70 20.63
N ALA A 74 -2.10 6.05 19.84
CA ALA A 74 -0.65 6.24 19.93
C ALA A 74 -0.19 7.58 19.32
N LYS A 75 0.86 8.18 19.89
CA LYS A 75 1.59 9.29 19.27
C LYS A 75 2.58 8.73 18.25
N VAL A 76 2.49 9.20 17.02
CA VAL A 76 3.20 8.65 15.87
C VAL A 76 4.08 9.72 15.23
N VAL A 77 5.31 9.35 14.89
CA VAL A 77 6.12 10.07 13.90
C VAL A 77 6.21 9.20 12.65
N LEU A 78 5.86 9.75 11.50
CA LEU A 78 6.04 9.13 10.19
C LEU A 78 7.08 9.93 9.42
N ILE A 79 8.20 9.29 9.06
CA ILE A 79 9.21 9.91 8.19
C ILE A 79 9.19 9.29 6.80
N GLN A 80 9.38 10.13 5.79
CA GLN A 80 9.44 9.75 4.39
C GLN A 80 10.59 10.50 3.69
N ASP A 81 11.42 9.76 2.94
CA ASP A 81 12.59 10.29 2.24
C ASP A 81 12.27 11.14 0.99
N ARG A 82 11.02 11.28 0.65
CA ARG A 82 10.51 12.05 -0.50
C ARG A 82 9.41 13.01 -0.07
N SER A 83 9.07 13.94 -0.98
CA SER A 83 7.99 14.93 -0.77
C SER A 83 6.59 14.33 -0.95
N ARG A 84 6.46 13.04 -1.28
CA ARG A 84 5.18 12.38 -1.57
C ARG A 84 5.01 11.13 -0.72
N LEU A 85 3.76 10.89 -0.29
CA LEU A 85 3.32 9.63 0.28
C LEU A 85 2.83 8.67 -0.81
N GLY A 86 2.72 7.37 -0.48
CA GLY A 86 2.18 6.36 -1.38
C GLY A 86 3.21 5.42 -2.00
N GLY A 87 4.49 5.78 -1.98
CA GLY A 87 5.56 4.93 -2.56
C GLY A 87 5.33 4.65 -4.04
N ASN A 88 5.24 3.38 -4.45
CA ASN A 88 5.02 3.01 -5.86
C ASN A 88 3.67 3.50 -6.42
N ALA A 89 2.68 3.83 -5.58
CA ALA A 89 1.40 4.39 -6.02
C ALA A 89 1.44 5.90 -6.22
N SER A 90 2.46 6.60 -5.69
CA SER A 90 2.58 8.06 -5.79
C SER A 90 2.71 8.55 -7.22
N SER A 91 2.48 9.85 -7.42
CA SER A 91 2.67 10.52 -8.73
C SER A 91 4.10 10.45 -9.25
N GLU A 92 5.09 10.11 -8.41
CA GLU A 92 6.50 9.94 -8.83
C GLU A 92 6.75 8.65 -9.60
N ILE A 93 5.91 7.60 -9.38
CA ILE A 93 6.07 6.27 -10.00
C ILE A 93 4.84 5.87 -10.81
N ARG A 94 3.63 6.23 -10.33
CA ARG A 94 2.33 6.03 -10.99
C ARG A 94 1.95 4.57 -11.24
N MET A 95 2.40 3.63 -10.39
CA MET A 95 1.95 2.25 -10.47
C MET A 95 0.56 2.12 -9.84
N HIS A 96 -0.39 1.52 -10.57
CA HIS A 96 -1.73 1.29 -10.04
C HIS A 96 -1.75 0.31 -8.86
N ILE A 97 -2.62 0.58 -7.89
CA ILE A 97 -2.76 -0.24 -6.69
C ILE A 97 -3.50 -1.53 -7.04
N VAL A 98 -2.86 -2.67 -6.78
CA VAL A 98 -3.46 -4.00 -6.91
C VAL A 98 -3.35 -4.76 -5.60
N GLY A 99 -4.21 -5.77 -5.44
CA GLY A 99 -4.29 -6.62 -4.25
C GLY A 99 -4.90 -7.97 -4.57
N ALA A 100 -5.68 -8.54 -3.67
CA ALA A 100 -6.32 -9.85 -3.78
C ALA A 100 -7.37 -9.85 -4.90
N SER A 101 -6.94 -10.07 -6.13
CA SER A 101 -7.78 -9.97 -7.33
C SER A 101 -7.47 -11.00 -8.41
N ALA A 102 -6.57 -11.94 -8.14
CA ALA A 102 -6.09 -12.91 -9.14
C ALA A 102 -6.86 -14.21 -9.17
N MET A 103 -7.93 -14.28 -8.47
CA MET A 103 -8.87 -15.38 -8.48
C MET A 103 -9.93 -15.13 -9.54
N LYS A 104 -10.80 -16.11 -9.81
CA LYS A 104 -11.95 -15.92 -10.69
C LYS A 104 -12.84 -14.75 -10.27
N GLN A 105 -12.75 -14.34 -9.02
CA GLN A 105 -13.49 -13.24 -8.41
C GLN A 105 -12.53 -12.27 -7.73
N VAL A 106 -12.74 -10.97 -7.92
CA VAL A 106 -12.02 -9.92 -7.20
C VAL A 106 -12.37 -10.04 -5.71
N TRP A 107 -11.35 -9.92 -4.85
CA TRP A 107 -11.46 -10.06 -3.40
C TRP A 107 -10.77 -8.89 -2.71
N ARG A 108 -11.24 -7.67 -3.03
CA ARG A 108 -10.59 -6.42 -2.61
C ARG A 108 -10.39 -6.37 -1.09
N GLU A 109 -9.22 -5.95 -0.66
CA GLU A 109 -8.87 -5.71 0.74
C GLU A 109 -9.75 -4.61 1.33
N THR A 110 -10.09 -4.73 2.62
CA THR A 110 -10.92 -3.78 3.39
C THR A 110 -10.08 -3.03 4.42
N GLY A 111 -10.70 -2.16 5.21
CA GLY A 111 -10.04 -1.33 6.21
C GLY A 111 -9.58 0.01 5.66
N ILE A 112 -8.44 0.51 6.15
CA ILE A 112 -7.92 1.84 5.78
C ILE A 112 -7.67 1.95 4.26
N ILE A 113 -7.20 0.89 3.61
CA ILE A 113 -6.98 0.92 2.15
C ILE A 113 -8.28 1.13 1.38
N GLU A 114 -9.39 0.50 1.79
CA GLU A 114 -10.69 0.71 1.16
C GLU A 114 -11.17 2.15 1.37
N GLU A 115 -11.02 2.69 2.57
CA GLU A 115 -11.33 4.11 2.85
C GLU A 115 -10.53 5.06 1.95
N LEU A 116 -9.22 4.81 1.77
CA LEU A 116 -8.36 5.63 0.91
C LEU A 116 -8.79 5.56 -0.55
N MET A 117 -9.08 4.36 -1.07
CA MET A 117 -9.50 4.14 -2.45
C MET A 117 -10.89 4.73 -2.74
N LEU A 118 -11.83 4.61 -1.81
CA LEU A 118 -13.14 5.25 -1.93
C LEU A 118 -13.02 6.78 -1.92
N THR A 119 -12.23 7.33 -1.00
CA THR A 119 -11.99 8.78 -0.93
C THR A 119 -11.35 9.27 -2.22
N GLU A 120 -10.30 8.60 -2.70
CA GLU A 120 -9.65 8.91 -3.98
C GLU A 120 -10.66 8.85 -5.13
N SER A 121 -11.48 7.82 -5.21
CA SER A 121 -12.44 7.66 -6.29
C SER A 121 -13.50 8.78 -6.35
N VAL A 122 -13.94 9.27 -5.19
CA VAL A 122 -14.94 10.34 -5.09
C VAL A 122 -14.33 11.74 -5.30
N THR A 123 -13.15 11.98 -4.73
CA THR A 123 -12.54 13.32 -4.75
C THR A 123 -11.60 13.57 -5.92
N ASN A 124 -11.36 12.56 -6.76
CA ASN A 124 -10.45 12.60 -7.91
C ASN A 124 -11.16 12.22 -9.23
N PRO A 125 -12.18 12.94 -9.67
CA PRO A 125 -12.90 12.63 -10.92
C PRO A 125 -12.01 12.75 -12.17
N GLN A 126 -10.96 13.59 -12.12
CA GLN A 126 -9.97 13.75 -13.18
C GLN A 126 -8.96 12.59 -13.27
N ALA A 127 -8.98 11.66 -12.30
CA ALA A 127 -8.11 10.48 -12.27
C ALA A 127 -6.60 10.81 -12.30
N SER A 128 -6.18 11.84 -11.56
CA SER A 128 -4.80 12.28 -11.44
C SER A 128 -4.08 11.58 -10.27
N TYR A 129 -2.83 11.16 -10.49
CA TYR A 129 -2.01 10.58 -9.41
C TYR A 129 -1.63 11.62 -8.35
N GLU A 130 -1.52 12.89 -8.72
CA GLU A 130 -1.28 14.01 -7.80
C GLU A 130 -2.44 14.18 -6.80
N MET A 131 -3.67 13.87 -7.23
CA MET A 131 -4.82 13.88 -6.32
C MET A 131 -4.85 12.66 -5.39
N LEU A 132 -4.31 11.53 -5.80
CA LEU A 132 -4.06 10.42 -4.88
C LEU A 132 -3.03 10.82 -3.81
N ASP A 133 -1.92 11.46 -4.20
CA ASP A 133 -0.93 11.99 -3.25
C ASP A 133 -1.59 12.94 -2.25
N TYR A 134 -2.47 13.83 -2.71
CA TYR A 134 -3.22 14.75 -1.86
C TYR A 134 -4.11 14.00 -0.85
N VAL A 135 -4.85 12.99 -1.29
CA VAL A 135 -5.70 12.18 -0.39
C VAL A 135 -4.87 11.52 0.71
N LEU A 136 -3.73 10.93 0.35
CA LEU A 136 -2.83 10.30 1.33
C LEU A 136 -2.26 11.32 2.31
N TYR A 137 -1.81 12.47 1.80
CA TYR A 137 -1.28 13.57 2.60
C TYR A 137 -2.34 14.10 3.57
N ASP A 138 -3.53 14.41 3.07
CA ASP A 138 -4.63 14.97 3.88
C ASP A 138 -5.01 14.04 5.03
N LYS A 139 -5.20 12.74 4.76
CA LYS A 139 -5.54 11.75 5.80
C LYS A 139 -4.48 11.65 6.91
N VAL A 140 -3.21 11.73 6.54
CA VAL A 140 -2.10 11.67 7.51
C VAL A 140 -1.95 13.01 8.24
N PHE A 141 -1.90 14.12 7.50
CA PHE A 141 -1.64 15.46 8.04
C PHE A 141 -2.76 15.96 8.96
N SER A 142 -4.01 15.64 8.64
CA SER A 142 -5.18 16.03 9.45
C SER A 142 -5.29 15.24 10.76
N ASN A 143 -4.50 14.17 10.96
CA ASN A 143 -4.55 13.39 12.18
C ASN A 143 -3.64 13.99 13.26
N LYS A 144 -4.25 14.52 14.34
CA LYS A 144 -3.55 15.22 15.44
C LYS A 144 -2.53 14.35 16.20
N ASN A 145 -2.60 13.03 16.07
CA ASN A 145 -1.66 12.10 16.70
C ASN A 145 -0.48 11.75 15.81
N ILE A 146 -0.41 12.27 14.57
CA ILE A 146 0.68 12.01 13.64
C ILE A 146 1.52 13.27 13.42
N THR A 147 2.82 13.17 13.62
CA THR A 147 3.81 14.12 13.14
C THR A 147 4.40 13.58 11.84
N LEU A 148 4.12 14.25 10.72
CA LEU A 148 4.61 13.87 9.40
C LEU A 148 5.89 14.66 9.06
N LEU A 149 6.97 13.97 8.73
CA LEU A 149 8.23 14.53 8.27
C LEU A 149 8.54 14.01 6.86
N LEU A 150 8.26 14.82 5.85
CA LEU A 150 8.62 14.55 4.46
C LEU A 150 10.06 15.01 4.17
N ASP A 151 10.61 14.57 3.02
CA ASP A 151 11.99 14.86 2.60
C ASP A 151 13.03 14.53 3.69
N THR A 152 12.67 13.55 4.54
CA THR A 152 13.43 13.20 5.75
C THR A 152 13.92 11.76 5.63
N MET A 153 15.22 11.63 5.37
CA MET A 153 15.89 10.36 5.14
C MET A 153 16.53 9.83 6.42
N LEU A 154 16.21 8.59 6.79
CA LEU A 154 16.94 7.84 7.82
C LEU A 154 18.39 7.61 7.36
N PHE A 155 19.37 7.83 8.24
CA PHE A 155 20.78 7.53 7.95
C PHE A 155 21.51 6.77 9.06
N ASP A 156 20.97 6.72 10.28
CA ASP A 156 21.60 5.97 11.37
C ASP A 156 20.57 5.43 12.38
N VAL A 157 20.89 4.32 13.04
CA VAL A 157 20.03 3.63 14.02
C VAL A 157 20.86 3.23 15.23
N PHE A 158 20.40 3.57 16.43
CA PHE A 158 21.06 3.26 17.69
C PHE A 158 20.27 2.21 18.45
N THR A 159 20.97 1.17 18.89
CA THR A 159 20.42 0.02 19.58
C THR A 159 21.02 -0.19 20.95
N ASP A 160 20.27 -0.83 21.84
CA ASP A 160 20.74 -1.32 23.14
C ASP A 160 20.21 -2.75 23.32
N GLY A 161 21.12 -3.72 23.28
CA GLY A 161 20.78 -5.13 23.25
C GLY A 161 19.85 -5.47 22.06
N ASP A 162 18.68 -5.99 22.36
CA ASP A 162 17.66 -6.39 21.39
C ASP A 162 16.61 -5.29 21.10
N LYS A 163 16.92 -4.01 21.42
CA LYS A 163 16.00 -2.90 21.20
C LYS A 163 16.63 -1.79 20.39
N ILE A 164 15.85 -1.22 19.48
CA ILE A 164 16.14 0.07 18.86
C ILE A 164 15.68 1.15 19.85
N ASN A 165 16.53 2.16 20.09
CA ASN A 165 16.22 3.27 20.97
C ASN A 165 15.97 4.57 20.23
N THR A 166 16.83 4.88 19.25
CA THR A 166 16.84 6.18 18.59
C THR A 166 17.27 6.00 17.13
N ILE A 167 16.77 6.84 16.27
CA ILE A 167 17.28 6.98 14.91
C ILE A 167 17.79 8.40 14.67
N HIS A 168 18.69 8.54 13.70
CA HIS A 168 19.02 9.83 13.12
C HIS A 168 18.47 9.93 11.70
N ALA A 169 17.85 11.07 11.41
CA ALA A 169 17.32 11.37 10.08
C ALA A 169 17.69 12.80 9.67
N TYR A 170 17.77 13.06 8.38
CA TYR A 170 18.13 14.33 7.79
C TYR A 170 17.07 14.79 6.80
N CYS A 171 16.60 16.03 6.96
CA CYS A 171 15.76 16.71 5.99
C CYS A 171 16.60 17.68 5.15
N SER A 172 16.72 17.38 3.85
CA SER A 172 17.52 18.20 2.93
C SER A 172 16.88 19.55 2.60
N GLN A 173 15.55 19.67 2.74
CA GLN A 173 14.83 20.92 2.44
C GLN A 173 14.99 21.99 3.51
N THR A 174 15.14 21.57 4.77
CA THR A 174 15.21 22.48 5.91
C THR A 174 16.59 22.49 6.60
N GLU A 175 17.52 21.65 6.12
CA GLU A 175 18.84 21.42 6.74
C GLU A 175 18.74 21.01 8.22
N GLU A 176 17.69 20.24 8.56
CA GLU A 176 17.44 19.76 9.91
C GLU A 176 17.97 18.34 10.11
N LEU A 177 18.64 18.13 11.24
CA LEU A 177 19.04 16.82 11.74
C LEU A 177 18.12 16.41 12.87
N TYR A 178 17.39 15.33 12.67
CA TYR A 178 16.48 14.78 13.65
C TYR A 178 17.13 13.62 14.42
N GLU A 179 17.03 13.68 15.73
CA GLU A 179 17.25 12.58 16.67
C GLU A 179 15.88 12.17 17.20
N ILE A 180 15.38 10.99 16.76
CA ILE A 180 14.02 10.54 17.08
C ILE A 180 14.06 9.28 17.92
N SER A 181 13.58 9.37 19.15
CA SER A 181 13.44 8.24 20.07
C SER A 181 12.00 7.74 20.12
N ALA A 182 11.82 6.42 20.15
CA ALA A 182 10.49 5.80 20.22
C ALA A 182 10.48 4.53 21.08
N LYS A 183 9.28 4.09 21.48
CA LYS A 183 9.09 2.82 22.18
C LYS A 183 8.94 1.65 21.19
N LYS A 184 8.29 1.87 20.05
CA LYS A 184 8.05 0.91 18.98
C LYS A 184 8.45 1.51 17.65
N PHE A 185 9.05 0.69 16.77
CA PHE A 185 9.57 1.06 15.48
C PHE A 185 8.95 0.19 14.39
N ALA A 186 8.61 0.77 13.25
CA ALA A 186 8.17 0.02 12.07
C ALA A 186 9.02 0.40 10.85
N ASP A 187 9.64 -0.59 10.22
CA ASP A 187 10.27 -0.46 8.92
C ASP A 187 9.20 -0.68 7.84
N CYS A 188 8.83 0.39 7.15
CA CYS A 188 7.92 0.42 6.02
C CYS A 188 8.62 0.96 4.75
N THR A 189 9.96 0.91 4.72
CA THR A 189 10.76 1.42 3.60
C THR A 189 10.62 0.56 2.34
N GLY A 190 10.15 -0.69 2.50
CA GLY A 190 10.08 -1.70 1.45
C GLY A 190 11.45 -2.24 1.03
N ASP A 191 12.53 -1.67 1.54
CA ASP A 191 13.91 -2.11 1.33
C ASP A 191 14.56 -2.62 2.64
N ALA A 192 13.78 -2.70 3.74
CA ALA A 192 14.27 -3.04 5.08
C ALA A 192 15.46 -2.15 5.50
N THR A 193 15.39 -0.85 5.23
CA THR A 193 16.51 0.06 5.42
C THR A 193 16.84 0.25 6.90
N MET A 194 15.82 0.49 7.72
CA MET A 194 16.01 0.65 9.17
C MET A 194 16.50 -0.65 9.81
N ALA A 195 15.91 -1.77 9.43
CA ALA A 195 16.28 -3.10 9.91
C ALA A 195 17.74 -3.43 9.56
N ALA A 196 18.17 -3.15 8.33
CA ALA A 196 19.53 -3.41 7.88
C ALA A 196 20.56 -2.51 8.58
N ILE A 197 20.27 -1.20 8.76
CA ILE A 197 21.17 -0.29 9.48
C ILE A 197 21.27 -0.70 10.96
N ALA A 198 20.17 -1.14 11.57
CA ALA A 198 20.15 -1.66 12.94
C ALA A 198 20.93 -2.97 13.11
N GLY A 199 21.21 -3.70 12.04
CA GLY A 199 21.85 -5.01 12.10
C GLY A 199 20.87 -6.18 12.30
N ALA A 200 19.60 -6.02 11.96
CA ALA A 200 18.63 -7.09 11.97
C ALA A 200 18.95 -8.16 10.91
N GLU A 201 18.61 -9.41 11.20
CA GLU A 201 18.75 -10.47 10.20
C GLU A 201 17.73 -10.26 9.08
N PHE A 202 18.21 -10.39 7.83
CA PHE A 202 17.38 -10.30 6.63
C PHE A 202 17.83 -11.31 5.55
N MET A 203 16.94 -11.60 4.63
CA MET A 203 17.16 -12.42 3.44
C MET A 203 17.23 -11.52 2.21
N ARG A 204 17.98 -11.97 1.18
CA ARG A 204 18.06 -11.35 -0.14
C ARG A 204 18.19 -12.43 -1.19
N GLY A 205 17.81 -12.11 -2.44
CA GLY A 205 17.94 -13.05 -3.56
C GLY A 205 16.95 -14.20 -3.51
N ARG A 206 17.20 -15.24 -4.32
CA ARG A 206 16.33 -16.40 -4.49
C ARG A 206 16.89 -17.60 -3.75
N GLU A 207 16.06 -18.19 -2.89
CA GLU A 207 16.47 -19.34 -2.09
C GLU A 207 16.51 -20.62 -2.93
N ALA A 208 17.38 -21.55 -2.53
CA ALA A 208 17.37 -22.90 -3.09
C ALA A 208 16.07 -23.63 -2.72
N LYS A 209 15.55 -24.41 -3.65
CA LYS A 209 14.37 -25.27 -3.46
C LYS A 209 14.45 -26.11 -2.17
N SER A 210 15.62 -26.61 -1.85
CA SER A 210 15.85 -27.44 -0.66
C SER A 210 15.66 -26.71 0.66
N LYS A 211 15.78 -25.37 0.70
CA LYS A 211 15.69 -24.58 1.93
C LYS A 211 14.28 -24.60 2.54
N TRP A 212 13.25 -24.46 1.69
CA TRP A 212 11.84 -24.38 2.10
C TRP A 212 10.97 -25.46 1.44
N ASN A 213 11.57 -26.39 0.67
CA ASN A 213 10.86 -27.36 -0.15
C ASN A 213 9.88 -26.72 -1.15
N GLU A 214 10.27 -25.60 -1.76
CA GLU A 214 9.47 -24.85 -2.73
C GLU A 214 9.66 -25.41 -4.14
N SER A 215 8.59 -25.86 -4.78
CA SER A 215 8.65 -26.45 -6.14
C SER A 215 9.09 -25.43 -7.20
N LEU A 216 8.89 -24.13 -6.95
CA LEU A 216 9.27 -23.03 -7.82
C LEU A 216 10.66 -22.46 -7.50
N GLY A 217 11.26 -22.86 -6.39
CA GLY A 217 12.60 -22.46 -5.99
C GLY A 217 13.68 -23.00 -6.94
N LEU A 218 14.85 -22.39 -6.91
CA LEU A 218 16.00 -22.74 -7.73
C LEU A 218 16.70 -24.03 -7.23
N ALA A 219 17.52 -24.64 -8.09
CA ALA A 219 18.39 -25.74 -7.66
C ALA A 219 19.47 -25.25 -6.67
N VAL A 220 20.02 -24.07 -6.90
CA VAL A 220 21.05 -23.40 -6.08
C VAL A 220 20.57 -21.97 -5.83
N ALA A 221 20.74 -21.48 -4.61
CA ALA A 221 20.41 -20.10 -4.25
C ALA A 221 21.33 -19.10 -4.98
N ASP A 222 20.80 -17.90 -5.24
CA ASP A 222 21.54 -16.78 -5.81
C ASP A 222 21.10 -15.44 -5.17
N ASP A 223 21.80 -14.34 -5.53
CA ASP A 223 21.49 -12.99 -5.05
C ASP A 223 20.56 -12.19 -6.00
N ILE A 224 20.01 -12.84 -7.01
CA ILE A 224 19.17 -12.26 -8.04
C ILE A 224 17.79 -11.93 -7.46
N THR A 225 17.19 -10.81 -7.93
CA THR A 225 15.89 -10.32 -7.47
C THR A 225 14.99 -10.02 -8.66
N MET A 226 13.72 -9.69 -8.40
CA MET A 226 12.86 -9.08 -9.41
C MET A 226 13.31 -7.64 -9.68
N GLY A 227 13.32 -7.23 -10.96
CA GLY A 227 13.78 -5.92 -11.39
C GLY A 227 12.84 -4.76 -11.00
N ASN A 228 13.30 -3.56 -11.30
CA ASN A 228 12.56 -2.31 -11.15
C ASN A 228 11.88 -1.93 -12.45
N SER A 229 10.79 -1.16 -12.37
CA SER A 229 10.12 -0.56 -13.52
C SER A 229 10.22 0.95 -13.54
N LEU A 230 10.11 1.53 -14.74
CA LEU A 230 9.91 2.95 -14.93
C LEU A 230 8.71 3.16 -15.86
N MET A 231 7.81 4.07 -15.46
CA MET A 231 6.58 4.35 -16.18
C MET A 231 6.72 5.64 -17.00
N PHE A 232 5.83 5.81 -17.97
CA PHE A 232 5.66 7.07 -18.72
C PHE A 232 4.17 7.33 -18.96
N GLU A 233 3.82 8.55 -19.30
CA GLU A 233 2.53 8.93 -19.86
C GLU A 233 2.72 9.75 -21.13
N ALA A 234 1.76 9.63 -22.03
CA ALA A 234 1.72 10.42 -23.25
C ALA A 234 0.30 10.92 -23.52
N GLN A 235 0.20 12.01 -24.24
CA GLN A 235 -1.05 12.65 -24.61
C GLN A 235 -1.20 12.72 -26.13
N GLU A 236 -2.43 12.59 -26.60
CA GLU A 236 -2.78 12.79 -28.00
C GLU A 236 -3.05 14.28 -28.26
N HIS A 237 -2.50 14.78 -29.36
CA HIS A 237 -2.64 16.16 -29.83
C HIS A 237 -3.43 16.20 -31.15
N ASP A 238 -3.88 17.39 -31.55
CA ASP A 238 -4.63 17.65 -32.79
C ASP A 238 -3.75 17.66 -34.04
N LYS A 239 -2.43 17.54 -33.88
CA LYS A 239 -1.44 17.58 -34.95
C LYS A 239 -0.33 16.57 -34.73
N PRO A 240 0.44 16.22 -35.79
CA PRO A 240 1.62 15.37 -35.64
C PRO A 240 2.64 15.95 -34.65
N MET A 241 3.12 15.11 -33.77
CA MET A 241 4.12 15.41 -32.75
C MET A 241 5.38 14.58 -33.01
N PRO A 242 6.37 15.13 -33.74
CA PRO A 242 7.60 14.39 -34.05
C PRO A 242 8.42 14.14 -32.79
N PHE A 243 9.17 13.04 -32.76
CA PHE A 243 10.07 12.70 -31.67
C PHE A 243 11.49 12.46 -32.20
N VAL A 244 12.47 13.06 -31.53
CA VAL A 244 13.89 12.83 -31.79
C VAL A 244 14.46 12.13 -30.57
N ALA A 245 14.87 10.88 -30.72
CA ALA A 245 15.45 10.12 -29.66
C ALA A 245 16.81 10.69 -29.22
N PRO A 246 17.11 10.77 -27.93
CA PRO A 246 18.45 11.08 -27.45
C PRO A 246 19.44 9.98 -27.87
N SER A 247 20.72 10.33 -28.01
CA SER A 247 21.75 9.39 -28.48
C SER A 247 21.96 8.19 -27.55
N TRP A 248 21.63 8.33 -26.29
CA TRP A 248 21.73 7.28 -25.26
C TRP A 248 20.50 6.37 -25.19
N ALA A 249 19.41 6.67 -25.94
CA ALA A 249 18.23 5.79 -25.98
C ALA A 249 18.59 4.43 -26.59
N ARG A 250 18.09 3.35 -25.99
CA ARG A 250 18.26 1.99 -26.54
C ARG A 250 17.56 1.87 -27.89
N LYS A 251 18.04 0.97 -28.74
CA LYS A 251 17.42 0.68 -30.04
C LYS A 251 16.66 -0.63 -29.98
N TYR A 252 15.44 -0.60 -30.46
CA TYR A 252 14.53 -1.73 -30.51
C TYR A 252 14.00 -1.98 -31.91
N THR A 253 13.60 -3.23 -32.15
CA THR A 253 12.99 -3.71 -33.37
C THR A 253 11.70 -4.46 -33.06
N PHE A 254 10.88 -4.76 -34.05
CA PHE A 254 9.66 -5.56 -33.87
C PHE A 254 9.90 -6.87 -33.09
N LYS A 255 11.07 -7.50 -33.24
CA LYS A 255 11.42 -8.76 -32.55
C LYS A 255 11.42 -8.63 -31.03
N ASP A 256 11.77 -7.46 -30.52
CA ASP A 256 11.86 -7.21 -29.08
C ASP A 256 10.49 -7.16 -28.39
N PHE A 257 9.41 -6.96 -29.19
CA PHE A 257 8.04 -6.83 -28.69
C PHE A 257 7.18 -8.08 -28.87
N GLN A 258 7.77 -9.22 -29.23
CA GLN A 258 7.05 -10.48 -29.42
C GLN A 258 6.26 -10.90 -28.16
N TYR A 259 6.87 -10.75 -26.97
CA TYR A 259 6.27 -11.07 -25.66
C TYR A 259 5.91 -9.84 -24.83
N ARG A 260 6.25 -8.63 -25.30
CA ARG A 260 6.07 -7.34 -24.63
C ARG A 260 5.22 -6.42 -25.51
N LYS A 261 3.90 -6.65 -25.49
CA LYS A 261 2.98 -5.95 -26.39
C LYS A 261 2.87 -4.46 -26.06
N ILE A 262 3.00 -3.62 -27.07
CA ILE A 262 2.62 -2.21 -27.06
C ILE A 262 1.12 -2.15 -27.37
N HIS A 263 0.28 -1.95 -26.36
CA HIS A 263 -1.18 -2.05 -26.49
C HIS A 263 -1.90 -0.71 -26.44
N SER A 264 -1.24 0.34 -25.95
CA SER A 264 -1.73 1.71 -25.90
C SER A 264 -0.54 2.67 -25.84
N TYR A 265 -0.75 3.97 -26.05
CA TYR A 265 0.32 4.95 -26.00
C TYR A 265 0.22 5.87 -24.77
N GLU A 266 -0.98 5.98 -24.17
CA GLU A 266 -1.27 6.94 -23.11
C GLU A 266 -0.55 6.63 -21.78
N TYR A 267 -0.15 5.38 -21.55
CA TYR A 267 0.40 4.94 -20.28
C TYR A 267 1.46 3.86 -20.48
N GLY A 268 2.57 3.94 -19.73
CA GLY A 268 3.69 3.03 -19.80
C GLY A 268 3.36 1.59 -19.42
N TYR A 269 4.34 0.72 -19.68
CA TYR A 269 4.13 -0.72 -19.54
C TYR A 269 4.90 -1.24 -18.32
N TRP A 270 4.23 -2.00 -17.46
CA TRP A 270 4.84 -2.63 -16.28
C TRP A 270 6.05 -3.53 -16.63
N TRP A 271 6.11 -4.07 -17.85
CA TRP A 271 7.20 -4.91 -18.35
C TRP A 271 8.45 -4.08 -18.82
N ILE A 272 8.43 -2.78 -18.74
CA ILE A 272 9.63 -1.96 -18.81
C ILE A 272 10.42 -2.19 -17.54
N GLU A 273 11.34 -3.14 -17.53
CA GLU A 273 11.95 -3.68 -16.34
C GLU A 273 13.43 -3.99 -16.53
N LEU A 274 14.25 -3.62 -15.55
CA LEU A 274 15.68 -3.91 -15.44
C LEU A 274 16.09 -4.00 -13.97
N GLY A 275 17.31 -4.48 -13.73
CA GLY A 275 17.98 -4.41 -12.44
C GLY A 275 17.87 -5.68 -11.60
N GLY A 276 17.15 -6.73 -12.07
CA GLY A 276 17.08 -7.98 -11.33
C GLY A 276 18.42 -8.69 -11.17
N MET A 277 19.30 -8.51 -12.14
CA MET A 277 20.66 -9.07 -12.17
C MET A 277 21.70 -8.19 -11.46
N GLU A 278 21.33 -7.00 -11.03
CA GLU A 278 22.17 -6.02 -10.33
C GLU A 278 21.78 -5.91 -8.85
N ASP A 279 22.55 -5.14 -8.08
CA ASP A 279 22.14 -4.77 -6.74
C ASP A 279 21.09 -3.65 -6.80
N ILE A 280 19.82 -4.00 -6.55
CA ILE A 280 18.66 -3.08 -6.60
C ILE A 280 18.86 -1.79 -5.77
N ILE A 281 19.69 -1.85 -4.72
CA ILE A 281 19.95 -0.73 -3.83
C ILE A 281 21.20 0.03 -4.25
N ASN A 282 22.34 -0.66 -4.32
CA ASN A 282 23.63 -0.03 -4.56
C ASN A 282 23.79 0.45 -6.02
N ASP A 283 23.22 -0.29 -6.98
CA ASP A 283 23.22 0.09 -8.39
C ASP A 283 21.97 0.90 -8.80
N GLY A 284 21.17 1.36 -7.83
CA GLY A 284 19.87 1.98 -8.08
C GLY A 284 19.89 3.18 -9.04
N GLN A 285 20.95 4.00 -9.04
CA GLN A 285 21.12 5.11 -9.99
C GLN A 285 21.38 4.60 -11.41
N LYS A 286 22.29 3.64 -11.58
CA LYS A 286 22.58 3.00 -12.86
C LYS A 286 21.31 2.34 -13.43
N ILE A 287 20.59 1.58 -12.61
CA ILE A 287 19.33 0.93 -13.02
C ILE A 287 18.30 1.95 -13.50
N ARG A 288 18.16 3.08 -12.80
CA ARG A 288 17.27 4.18 -13.22
C ARG A 288 17.68 4.74 -14.59
N ASP A 289 18.96 5.04 -14.78
CA ASP A 289 19.48 5.63 -16.02
C ASP A 289 19.32 4.66 -17.19
N ASP A 290 19.58 3.37 -16.99
CA ASP A 290 19.36 2.30 -17.95
C ASP A 290 17.86 2.14 -18.29
N LEU A 291 16.96 2.24 -17.32
CA LEU A 291 15.51 2.22 -17.53
C LEU A 291 15.02 3.44 -18.29
N MET A 292 15.59 4.62 -18.06
CA MET A 292 15.31 5.81 -18.87
C MET A 292 15.72 5.57 -20.34
N ALA A 293 16.88 4.96 -20.57
CA ALA A 293 17.31 4.60 -21.93
C ALA A 293 16.35 3.60 -22.59
N VAL A 294 15.77 2.67 -21.82
CA VAL A 294 14.72 1.76 -22.29
C VAL A 294 13.44 2.53 -22.66
N VAL A 295 12.92 3.39 -21.77
CA VAL A 295 11.69 4.16 -22.00
C VAL A 295 11.80 4.99 -23.28
N PHE A 296 12.88 5.75 -23.43
CA PHE A 296 13.10 6.59 -24.61
C PHE A 296 13.36 5.76 -25.88
N GLY A 297 13.96 4.59 -25.75
CA GLY A 297 14.13 3.66 -26.87
C GLY A 297 12.82 3.01 -27.33
N ILE A 298 11.95 2.63 -26.42
CA ILE A 298 10.60 2.13 -26.74
C ILE A 298 9.77 3.24 -27.38
N TRP A 299 9.87 4.47 -26.88
CA TRP A 299 9.16 5.60 -27.47
C TRP A 299 9.69 5.95 -28.85
N ASP A 300 11.01 5.84 -29.09
CA ASP A 300 11.61 5.96 -30.43
C ASP A 300 11.02 4.92 -31.38
N TYR A 301 10.96 3.65 -30.97
CA TYR A 301 10.33 2.61 -31.77
C TYR A 301 8.86 2.92 -32.06
N VAL A 302 8.07 3.32 -31.08
CA VAL A 302 6.65 3.69 -31.25
C VAL A 302 6.49 4.83 -32.27
N LYS A 303 7.37 5.83 -32.24
CA LYS A 303 7.25 7.03 -33.07
C LYS A 303 7.88 6.88 -34.48
N ASN A 304 8.99 6.15 -34.58
CA ASN A 304 9.86 6.23 -35.74
C ASN A 304 10.05 4.91 -36.52
N SER A 305 9.57 3.76 -36.01
CA SER A 305 9.70 2.47 -36.70
C SER A 305 8.80 2.32 -37.92
N GLY A 306 7.67 3.03 -37.97
CA GLY A 306 6.59 2.82 -38.95
C GLY A 306 5.55 1.77 -38.52
N ASP A 307 5.82 0.97 -37.49
CA ASP A 307 4.92 -0.11 -37.04
C ASP A 307 3.69 0.44 -36.29
N HIS A 308 3.77 1.69 -35.81
CA HIS A 308 2.74 2.35 -35.01
C HIS A 308 2.22 3.66 -35.60
N PRO A 309 1.62 3.66 -36.83
CA PRO A 309 1.24 4.91 -37.52
C PRO A 309 0.22 5.75 -36.71
N LYS A 310 -0.58 5.12 -35.84
CA LYS A 310 -1.53 5.83 -34.96
C LYS A 310 -0.84 6.65 -33.87
N SER A 311 0.45 6.47 -33.64
CA SER A 311 1.20 7.25 -32.65
C SER A 311 1.59 8.64 -33.14
N ALA A 312 1.33 8.98 -34.39
CA ALA A 312 1.80 10.23 -35.02
C ALA A 312 1.51 11.48 -34.18
N ASN A 313 0.30 11.57 -33.64
CA ASN A 313 -0.15 12.73 -32.84
C ASN A 313 0.17 12.60 -31.33
N TRP A 314 0.78 11.52 -30.88
CA TRP A 314 1.09 11.29 -29.47
C TRP A 314 2.46 11.87 -29.10
N ALA A 315 2.54 12.48 -27.90
CA ALA A 315 3.79 12.97 -27.32
C ALA A 315 3.89 12.58 -25.85
N LEU A 316 5.11 12.27 -25.39
CA LEU A 316 5.37 12.07 -23.95
C LEU A 316 4.99 13.33 -23.18
N SER A 317 4.15 13.18 -22.18
CA SER A 317 3.75 14.25 -21.25
C SER A 317 4.43 14.10 -19.89
N TRP A 318 4.80 12.87 -19.52
CA TRP A 318 5.50 12.56 -18.28
C TRP A 318 6.31 11.27 -18.43
N PHE A 319 7.40 11.17 -17.72
CA PHE A 319 8.15 9.94 -17.49
C PHE A 319 8.70 9.92 -16.07
N GLY A 320 8.76 8.74 -15.47
CA GLY A 320 9.27 8.54 -14.13
C GLY A 320 10.78 8.78 -14.03
N THR A 321 11.21 9.34 -12.91
CA THR A 321 12.63 9.50 -12.55
C THR A 321 12.97 8.70 -11.28
N VAL A 322 11.95 8.12 -10.65
CA VAL A 322 12.06 7.23 -9.51
C VAL A 322 11.58 5.85 -9.94
N THR A 323 12.38 4.83 -9.70
CA THR A 323 12.04 3.47 -10.12
C THR A 323 11.07 2.80 -9.16
N GLY A 324 10.07 2.12 -9.69
CA GLY A 324 9.18 1.26 -8.93
C GLY A 324 9.88 -0.08 -8.62
N LYS A 325 10.32 -0.26 -7.39
CA LYS A 325 10.99 -1.48 -6.93
C LYS A 325 9.99 -2.59 -6.64
N ARG A 326 10.33 -3.84 -6.96
CA ARG A 326 9.54 -5.03 -6.63
C ARG A 326 10.10 -5.84 -5.49
N GLU A 327 11.41 -5.91 -5.39
CA GLU A 327 12.10 -6.73 -4.40
C GLU A 327 13.39 -6.05 -3.94
N SER A 328 13.84 -6.39 -2.71
CA SER A 328 15.16 -6.08 -2.19
C SER A 328 15.44 -6.98 -0.97
N ARG A 329 15.65 -6.42 0.23
CA ARG A 329 15.80 -7.18 1.47
C ARG A 329 14.44 -7.56 2.04
N ARG A 330 14.39 -8.70 2.74
CA ARG A 330 13.23 -9.22 3.47
C ARG A 330 13.69 -9.55 4.89
N VAL A 331 13.12 -8.88 5.88
CA VAL A 331 13.50 -9.06 7.30
C VAL A 331 13.12 -10.47 7.75
N THR A 332 13.99 -11.13 8.51
CA THR A 332 13.69 -12.45 9.08
C THR A 332 12.86 -12.29 10.36
N GLY A 333 11.63 -12.77 10.31
CA GLY A 333 10.71 -12.88 11.46
C GLY A 333 10.77 -14.26 12.12
N ASP A 334 9.88 -14.48 13.09
CA ASP A 334 9.72 -15.78 13.73
C ASP A 334 8.97 -16.80 12.84
N TYR A 335 8.33 -16.34 11.78
CA TYR A 335 7.74 -17.15 10.72
C TYR A 335 8.15 -16.62 9.36
N ILE A 336 8.60 -17.49 8.48
CA ILE A 336 8.91 -17.16 7.10
C ILE A 336 7.83 -17.78 6.22
N MET A 337 7.00 -16.94 5.61
CA MET A 337 5.99 -17.42 4.67
C MET A 337 6.67 -17.96 3.41
N THR A 338 6.13 -19.04 2.88
CA THR A 338 6.68 -19.79 1.75
C THR A 338 5.65 -20.00 0.65
N GLN A 339 6.06 -20.57 -0.49
CA GLN A 339 5.16 -20.99 -1.57
C GLN A 339 3.96 -21.78 -1.06
N ARG A 340 4.15 -22.64 -0.07
CA ARG A 340 3.09 -23.49 0.49
C ARG A 340 1.98 -22.67 1.12
N ASP A 341 2.32 -21.63 1.88
CA ASP A 341 1.34 -20.77 2.54
C ASP A 341 0.46 -20.01 1.54
N ILE A 342 1.02 -19.75 0.35
CA ILE A 342 0.33 -19.05 -0.75
C ILE A 342 -0.56 -20.01 -1.57
N GLN A 343 -0.07 -21.19 -1.93
CA GLN A 343 -0.74 -22.12 -2.84
C GLN A 343 -1.69 -23.10 -2.16
N ASP A 344 -1.39 -23.49 -0.94
CA ASP A 344 -2.20 -24.40 -0.13
C ASP A 344 -2.57 -23.71 1.20
N PRO A 345 -3.40 -22.66 1.16
CA PRO A 345 -3.61 -21.76 2.26
C PRO A 345 -4.22 -22.46 3.47
N THR A 346 -3.51 -22.36 4.58
CA THR A 346 -3.98 -22.76 5.90
C THR A 346 -4.37 -21.50 6.67
N LEU A 347 -5.43 -21.57 7.45
CA LEU A 347 -5.81 -20.47 8.34
C LEU A 347 -4.88 -20.48 9.56
N LEU A 348 -3.84 -19.66 9.52
CA LEU A 348 -2.91 -19.52 10.64
C LEU A 348 -3.61 -18.84 11.84
N GLU A 349 -3.32 -19.31 13.06
CA GLU A 349 -4.01 -18.81 14.28
C GLU A 349 -3.74 -17.31 14.50
N ASP A 350 -2.50 -16.89 14.29
CA ASP A 350 -2.04 -15.51 14.45
C ASP A 350 -2.20 -14.65 13.19
N ARG A 351 -3.13 -15.01 12.29
CA ARG A 351 -3.40 -14.22 11.08
C ARG A 351 -3.95 -12.84 11.41
N VAL A 352 -3.38 -11.82 10.78
CA VAL A 352 -3.76 -10.41 10.96
C VAL A 352 -4.07 -9.71 9.64
N ALA A 353 -3.86 -10.39 8.52
CA ALA A 353 -4.17 -9.91 7.17
C ALA A 353 -4.40 -11.09 6.23
N TYR A 354 -4.78 -10.80 4.99
CA TYR A 354 -4.80 -11.76 3.89
C TYR A 354 -4.22 -11.15 2.62
N GLY A 355 -3.74 -12.01 1.73
CA GLY A 355 -3.38 -11.70 0.36
C GLY A 355 -4.13 -12.58 -0.62
N GLY A 356 -4.01 -12.31 -1.91
CA GLY A 356 -4.72 -13.04 -2.96
C GLY A 356 -4.27 -12.68 -4.37
N TRP A 357 -3.07 -12.13 -4.53
CA TRP A 357 -2.42 -11.93 -5.83
C TRP A 357 -1.77 -13.24 -6.30
N PRO A 358 -1.73 -13.58 -7.60
CA PRO A 358 -1.03 -14.78 -8.07
C PRO A 358 0.44 -14.76 -7.65
N LEU A 359 1.10 -15.91 -7.69
CA LEU A 359 2.55 -15.93 -7.71
C LEU A 359 2.99 -15.31 -9.04
N ASP A 360 3.54 -14.12 -8.99
CA ASP A 360 3.86 -13.26 -10.12
C ASP A 360 5.36 -12.95 -10.12
N ASP A 361 6.11 -13.95 -10.60
CA ASP A 361 7.56 -13.92 -10.64
C ASP A 361 8.03 -13.32 -11.97
N HIS A 362 8.89 -12.31 -11.90
CA HIS A 362 9.36 -11.54 -13.04
C HIS A 362 10.73 -12.04 -13.51
N LEU A 363 10.94 -12.01 -14.85
CA LEU A 363 12.21 -12.35 -15.47
C LEU A 363 13.29 -11.33 -15.03
N PRO A 364 14.36 -11.78 -14.33
CA PRO A 364 15.36 -10.86 -13.76
C PRO A 364 16.10 -10.02 -14.81
N GLU A 365 16.34 -10.59 -15.99
CA GLU A 365 16.99 -9.92 -17.11
C GLU A 365 16.16 -8.76 -17.66
N GLY A 366 14.83 -8.80 -17.49
CA GLY A 366 13.92 -7.76 -17.95
C GLY A 366 14.07 -7.44 -19.44
N MET A 367 14.34 -6.18 -19.77
CA MET A 367 14.56 -5.70 -21.13
C MET A 367 15.96 -6.04 -21.70
N ASN A 368 16.80 -6.72 -20.96
CA ASN A 368 18.05 -7.27 -21.48
C ASN A 368 17.85 -8.63 -22.19
N ASP A 369 16.73 -9.33 -21.88
CA ASP A 369 16.33 -10.54 -22.62
C ASP A 369 14.85 -10.43 -23.04
N THR A 370 14.64 -9.95 -24.27
CA THR A 370 13.30 -9.80 -24.87
C THR A 370 12.80 -11.08 -25.54
N SER A 371 13.62 -12.13 -25.63
CA SER A 371 13.28 -13.44 -26.24
C SER A 371 12.36 -14.30 -25.38
N GLN A 372 12.21 -13.95 -24.10
CA GLN A 372 11.38 -14.65 -23.12
C GLN A 372 10.19 -13.78 -22.67
N LYS A 373 9.19 -14.45 -22.08
CA LYS A 373 8.06 -13.75 -21.43
C LYS A 373 8.57 -12.94 -20.23
N PRO A 374 8.04 -11.73 -20.00
CA PRO A 374 8.53 -10.84 -18.93
C PRO A 374 8.22 -11.35 -17.52
N PHE A 375 7.30 -12.28 -17.36
CA PHE A 375 6.88 -12.81 -16.06
C PHE A 375 6.27 -14.21 -16.19
N ARG A 376 6.22 -14.91 -15.06
CA ARG A 376 5.51 -16.16 -14.86
C ARG A 376 4.43 -15.93 -13.80
N SER A 377 3.16 -16.08 -14.17
CA SER A 377 2.03 -15.96 -13.25
C SER A 377 1.38 -17.31 -13.00
N ILE A 378 1.21 -17.66 -11.72
CA ILE A 378 0.54 -18.89 -11.29
C ILE A 378 -0.67 -18.47 -10.44
N PRO A 379 -1.89 -18.76 -10.92
CA PRO A 379 -3.12 -18.40 -10.22
C PRO A 379 -3.25 -19.17 -8.90
N LEU A 380 -3.96 -18.58 -7.96
CA LEU A 380 -4.23 -19.15 -6.64
C LEU A 380 -5.57 -19.86 -6.60
N LYS A 381 -5.71 -20.80 -5.66
CA LYS A 381 -6.99 -21.45 -5.33
C LYS A 381 -7.94 -20.52 -4.57
N GLY A 382 -7.39 -19.58 -3.81
CA GLY A 382 -8.13 -18.63 -2.97
C GLY A 382 -7.18 -17.63 -2.27
N PRO A 383 -7.71 -16.71 -1.46
CA PRO A 383 -6.89 -15.85 -0.62
C PRO A 383 -6.18 -16.69 0.46
N TYR A 384 -5.03 -16.22 0.91
CA TYR A 384 -4.23 -16.84 1.96
C TYR A 384 -4.06 -15.90 3.16
N SER A 385 -3.91 -16.47 4.35
CA SER A 385 -3.69 -15.71 5.60
C SER A 385 -2.24 -15.28 5.75
N ILE A 386 -2.02 -14.10 6.33
CA ILE A 386 -0.70 -13.57 6.68
C ILE A 386 -0.60 -13.46 8.20
N PRO A 387 0.37 -14.15 8.84
CA PRO A 387 0.48 -14.22 10.29
C PRO A 387 1.25 -13.03 10.87
N MET A 388 0.95 -12.67 12.11
CA MET A 388 1.68 -11.62 12.85
C MET A 388 3.17 -11.93 12.95
N ARG A 389 3.55 -13.20 13.10
CA ARG A 389 4.95 -13.66 13.21
C ARG A 389 5.81 -13.37 11.98
N SER A 390 5.23 -13.01 10.84
CA SER A 390 5.95 -12.55 9.64
C SER A 390 6.13 -11.03 9.58
N LEU A 391 5.58 -10.28 10.54
CA LEU A 391 5.49 -8.82 10.51
C LEU A 391 6.34 -8.13 11.58
N TYR A 392 7.34 -8.82 12.11
CA TYR A 392 8.33 -8.24 13.03
C TYR A 392 9.68 -8.94 12.91
N SER A 393 10.73 -8.26 13.36
CA SER A 393 12.09 -8.79 13.40
C SER A 393 12.26 -9.84 14.50
N LYS A 394 12.88 -10.97 14.19
CA LYS A 394 13.31 -11.91 15.22
C LYS A 394 14.50 -11.41 16.04
N THR A 395 15.25 -10.42 15.52
CA THR A 395 16.44 -9.85 16.14
C THR A 395 16.09 -8.79 17.18
N PHE A 396 15.17 -7.87 16.84
CA PHE A 396 14.81 -6.74 17.71
C PHE A 396 13.40 -6.88 18.26
N SER A 397 13.27 -6.79 19.59
CA SER A 397 12.01 -7.01 20.31
C SER A 397 11.00 -5.86 20.19
N ASN A 398 11.37 -4.74 19.54
CA ASN A 398 10.50 -3.59 19.31
C ASN A 398 10.46 -3.13 17.85
N LEU A 399 10.97 -3.93 16.89
CA LEU A 399 10.98 -3.64 15.47
C LEU A 399 9.92 -4.47 14.73
N TYR A 400 8.95 -3.77 14.14
CA TYR A 400 7.93 -4.30 13.24
C TYR A 400 8.31 -4.04 11.79
N VAL A 401 7.71 -4.78 10.87
CA VAL A 401 7.90 -4.61 9.42
C VAL A 401 6.57 -4.71 8.69
N ALA A 402 6.36 -3.84 7.71
CA ALA A 402 5.18 -3.89 6.84
C ALA A 402 5.49 -3.37 5.44
N GLY A 403 5.20 -4.18 4.45
CA GLY A 403 5.49 -3.84 3.06
C GLY A 403 6.03 -5.03 2.28
N ARG A 404 6.93 -4.76 1.35
CA ARG A 404 7.64 -5.80 0.57
C ARG A 404 8.70 -6.55 1.40
N ASP A 405 9.12 -5.96 2.47
CA ASP A 405 10.24 -6.34 3.33
C ASP A 405 9.86 -7.25 4.51
N ILE A 406 8.64 -7.77 4.53
CA ILE A 406 8.18 -8.73 5.53
C ILE A 406 8.92 -10.09 5.42
N SER A 407 8.73 -10.96 6.40
CA SER A 407 9.40 -12.26 6.48
C SER A 407 8.77 -13.30 5.55
N VAL A 408 9.28 -13.38 4.33
CA VAL A 408 8.79 -14.27 3.26
C VAL A 408 9.93 -14.81 2.40
N SER A 409 9.76 -15.98 1.78
CA SER A 409 10.67 -16.46 0.72
C SER A 409 10.53 -15.59 -0.54
N HIS A 410 11.50 -15.66 -1.45
CA HIS A 410 11.39 -15.00 -2.77
C HIS A 410 10.12 -15.40 -3.52
N VAL A 411 9.79 -16.70 -3.52
CA VAL A 411 8.59 -17.22 -4.19
C VAL A 411 7.32 -16.63 -3.57
N ALA A 412 7.21 -16.63 -2.24
CA ALA A 412 6.04 -16.06 -1.56
C ALA A 412 5.96 -14.53 -1.74
N LEU A 413 7.11 -13.83 -1.76
CA LEU A 413 7.16 -12.39 -2.03
C LEU A 413 6.49 -12.02 -3.35
N SER A 414 6.62 -12.86 -4.39
CA SER A 414 6.01 -12.60 -5.70
C SER A 414 4.49 -12.36 -5.62
N SER A 415 3.83 -12.84 -4.57
CA SER A 415 2.40 -12.59 -4.28
C SER A 415 2.18 -11.50 -3.23
N THR A 416 2.96 -11.48 -2.13
CA THR A 416 2.68 -10.62 -0.97
C THR A 416 3.04 -9.15 -1.17
N ARG A 417 3.87 -8.83 -2.17
CA ARG A 417 4.43 -7.49 -2.45
C ARG A 417 3.46 -6.46 -3.01
N VAL A 418 2.26 -6.86 -3.41
CA VAL A 418 1.32 -5.93 -4.06
C VAL A 418 0.76 -4.92 -3.05
N MET A 419 0.50 -3.70 -3.52
CA MET A 419 0.35 -2.54 -2.67
C MET A 419 -0.87 -2.57 -1.75
N ALA A 420 -2.02 -3.11 -2.17
CA ALA A 420 -3.20 -3.20 -1.30
C ALA A 420 -2.98 -4.23 -0.19
N THR A 421 -2.32 -5.37 -0.49
CA THR A 421 -1.89 -6.32 0.54
C THR A 421 -0.89 -5.66 1.51
N CYS A 422 0.13 -4.93 1.00
CA CYS A 422 1.06 -4.18 1.86
C CYS A 422 0.33 -3.15 2.75
N ALA A 423 -0.74 -2.53 2.28
CA ALA A 423 -1.53 -1.57 3.05
C ALA A 423 -2.23 -2.23 4.25
N VAL A 424 -2.85 -3.41 4.09
CA VAL A 424 -3.46 -4.14 5.23
C VAL A 424 -2.42 -4.69 6.19
N LEU A 425 -1.19 -5.00 5.71
CA LEU A 425 -0.07 -5.32 6.60
C LEU A 425 0.28 -4.10 7.47
N GLY A 426 0.32 -2.91 6.87
CA GLY A 426 0.54 -1.65 7.58
C GLY A 426 -0.53 -1.42 8.66
N GLN A 427 -1.81 -1.56 8.32
CA GLN A 427 -2.89 -1.43 9.30
C GLN A 427 -2.75 -2.44 10.45
N ALA A 428 -2.42 -3.69 10.15
CA ALA A 428 -2.20 -4.72 11.18
C ALA A 428 -1.04 -4.36 12.12
N VAL A 429 0.09 -3.93 11.55
CA VAL A 429 1.28 -3.53 12.31
C VAL A 429 0.99 -2.28 13.17
N GLY A 430 0.37 -1.25 12.61
CA GLY A 430 0.02 -0.04 13.36
C GLY A 430 -0.92 -0.31 14.52
N THR A 431 -1.95 -1.15 14.30
CA THR A 431 -2.88 -1.59 15.36
C THR A 431 -2.16 -2.41 16.42
N ALA A 432 -1.28 -3.34 16.00
CA ALA A 432 -0.50 -4.17 16.94
C ALA A 432 0.46 -3.33 17.78
N MET A 433 1.14 -2.33 17.21
CA MET A 433 2.03 -1.43 17.96
C MET A 433 1.26 -0.66 19.03
N ALA A 434 0.11 -0.08 18.69
CA ALA A 434 -0.71 0.65 19.66
C ALA A 434 -1.28 -0.27 20.74
N TYR A 435 -1.70 -1.48 20.38
CA TYR A 435 -2.15 -2.50 21.34
C TYR A 435 -1.01 -2.90 22.29
N ASN A 436 0.19 -3.18 21.75
CA ASN A 436 1.36 -3.60 22.52
C ASN A 436 1.92 -2.48 23.43
N LEU A 437 1.68 -1.21 23.10
CA LEU A 437 1.98 -0.10 24.00
C LEU A 437 1.07 -0.11 25.25
N LYS A 438 -0.23 -0.36 25.06
CA LYS A 438 -1.21 -0.40 26.15
C LYS A 438 -0.99 -1.59 27.07
N GLU A 439 -0.71 -2.75 26.50
CA GLU A 439 -0.53 -4.01 27.23
C GLU A 439 0.92 -4.26 27.67
N ASN A 440 1.86 -3.37 27.32
CA ASN A 440 3.30 -3.49 27.59
C ASN A 440 3.90 -4.81 27.05
N LEU A 441 3.58 -5.17 25.81
CA LEU A 441 4.02 -6.41 25.15
C LEU A 441 5.10 -6.15 24.09
N SER A 442 5.92 -7.16 23.83
CA SER A 442 6.68 -7.27 22.59
C SER A 442 5.80 -7.87 21.47
N PRO A 443 6.17 -7.74 20.18
CA PRO A 443 5.45 -8.41 19.10
C PRO A 443 5.46 -9.94 19.23
N ARG A 444 6.50 -10.51 19.84
CA ARG A 444 6.61 -11.95 20.11
C ARG A 444 5.66 -12.38 21.21
N ASP A 445 5.55 -11.60 22.31
CA ASP A 445 4.58 -11.87 23.37
C ASP A 445 3.15 -11.86 22.82
N LEU A 446 2.81 -10.84 22.01
CA LEU A 446 1.52 -10.74 21.33
C LEU A 446 1.23 -12.00 20.50
N SER A 447 2.17 -12.43 19.64
CA SER A 447 1.94 -13.51 18.68
C SER A 447 1.95 -14.90 19.32
N SER A 448 2.57 -15.06 20.48
CA SER A 448 2.64 -16.32 21.22
C SER A 448 1.44 -16.57 22.13
N ASP A 449 0.69 -15.54 22.51
CA ASP A 449 -0.50 -15.65 23.35
C ASP A 449 -1.78 -15.55 22.52
N LYS A 450 -2.52 -16.67 22.46
CA LYS A 450 -3.80 -16.76 21.73
C LYS A 450 -4.84 -15.72 22.18
N LYS A 451 -4.83 -15.30 23.45
CA LYS A 451 -5.79 -14.29 23.97
C LYS A 451 -5.46 -12.90 23.42
N HIS A 452 -4.19 -12.55 23.37
CA HIS A 452 -3.75 -11.27 22.82
C HIS A 452 -3.97 -11.21 21.32
N ILE A 453 -3.67 -12.29 20.58
CA ILE A 453 -3.98 -12.38 19.15
C ILE A 453 -5.48 -12.25 18.89
N ALA A 454 -6.32 -12.97 19.65
CA ALA A 454 -7.78 -12.86 19.48
C ALA A 454 -8.29 -11.44 19.72
N LYS A 455 -7.78 -10.73 20.73
CA LYS A 455 -8.10 -9.31 20.97
C LYS A 455 -7.65 -8.41 19.80
N LEU A 456 -6.42 -8.58 19.33
CA LEU A 456 -5.93 -7.84 18.16
C LEU A 456 -6.83 -8.08 16.93
N GLN A 457 -7.23 -9.32 16.68
CA GLN A 457 -8.12 -9.68 15.57
C GLN A 457 -9.49 -8.98 15.71
N GLN A 458 -10.06 -8.89 16.92
CA GLN A 458 -11.32 -8.17 17.15
C GLN A 458 -11.16 -6.66 16.90
N ILE A 459 -10.03 -6.05 17.30
CA ILE A 459 -9.75 -4.64 17.00
C ILE A 459 -9.65 -4.41 15.49
N LEU A 460 -8.95 -5.28 14.77
CA LEU A 460 -8.82 -5.19 13.30
C LEU A 460 -10.18 -5.32 12.60
N LEU A 461 -11.02 -6.29 13.00
CA LEU A 461 -12.38 -6.45 12.47
C LEU A 461 -13.25 -5.22 12.75
N ARG A 462 -13.17 -4.63 13.94
CA ARG A 462 -13.88 -3.39 14.26
C ARG A 462 -13.46 -2.23 13.35
N GLN A 463 -12.20 -2.21 12.93
CA GLN A 463 -11.65 -1.21 11.99
C GLN A 463 -11.83 -1.61 10.52
N ASP A 464 -12.79 -2.49 10.24
CA ASP A 464 -13.14 -3.01 8.93
C ASP A 464 -12.01 -3.79 8.22
N GLN A 465 -10.93 -4.18 8.89
CA GLN A 465 -9.95 -5.09 8.31
C GLN A 465 -10.45 -6.53 8.41
N ALA A 466 -11.01 -7.05 7.34
CA ALA A 466 -11.50 -8.42 7.27
C ALA A 466 -10.35 -9.43 7.43
N LEU A 467 -10.62 -10.51 8.14
CA LEU A 467 -9.69 -11.61 8.37
C LEU A 467 -10.36 -12.93 7.98
N LEU A 468 -9.63 -13.78 7.25
CA LEU A 468 -10.16 -15.05 6.76
C LEU A 468 -10.63 -15.96 7.91
N GLY A 469 -11.92 -16.28 7.94
CA GLY A 469 -12.52 -17.18 8.92
C GLY A 469 -12.49 -16.65 10.36
N VAL A 470 -12.37 -15.33 10.57
CA VAL A 470 -12.54 -14.69 11.88
C VAL A 470 -13.83 -13.88 11.87
N LYS A 471 -14.64 -14.06 12.92
CA LYS A 471 -15.90 -13.36 13.11
C LYS A 471 -15.79 -12.33 14.23
N ASN A 472 -16.67 -11.32 14.19
CA ASN A 472 -16.86 -10.43 15.33
C ASN A 472 -17.41 -11.24 16.52
N MET A 473 -16.64 -11.25 17.59
CA MET A 473 -16.98 -11.85 18.88
C MET A 473 -16.62 -10.89 20.03
N ASP A 474 -16.62 -9.57 19.73
CA ASP A 474 -16.32 -8.55 20.73
C ASP A 474 -17.45 -8.48 21.76
N GLU A 475 -17.16 -8.89 22.98
CA GLU A 475 -18.12 -8.92 24.11
C GLU A 475 -18.64 -7.51 24.47
N ASN A 476 -17.95 -6.46 24.05
CA ASN A 476 -18.38 -5.07 24.25
C ASN A 476 -19.36 -4.60 23.16
N ASP A 477 -19.53 -5.36 22.08
CA ASP A 477 -20.49 -5.05 21.03
C ASP A 477 -21.92 -5.44 21.50
N LEU A 478 -22.67 -4.44 21.93
CA LEU A 478 -24.03 -4.61 22.42
C LEU A 478 -24.99 -5.14 21.35
N ALA A 479 -24.69 -4.90 20.06
CA ALA A 479 -25.53 -5.32 18.94
C ALA A 479 -25.67 -6.85 18.88
N LEU A 480 -24.63 -7.61 19.23
CA LEU A 480 -24.64 -9.08 19.21
C LEU A 480 -25.72 -9.70 20.11
N SER A 481 -26.21 -8.98 21.12
CA SER A 481 -27.26 -9.44 22.04
C SER A 481 -28.69 -8.99 21.65
N ALA A 482 -28.83 -8.21 20.58
CA ALA A 482 -30.10 -7.64 20.17
C ALA A 482 -30.96 -8.63 19.35
N ALA A 483 -32.28 -8.48 19.47
CA ALA A 483 -33.22 -9.08 18.53
C ALA A 483 -33.36 -8.18 17.30
N ILE A 484 -33.40 -8.76 16.11
CA ILE A 484 -33.44 -8.00 14.86
C ILE A 484 -34.84 -8.02 14.26
N LYS A 485 -35.29 -6.85 13.79
CA LYS A 485 -36.48 -6.66 12.95
C LYS A 485 -36.11 -5.81 11.75
N ALA A 486 -36.79 -6.00 10.65
CA ALA A 486 -36.65 -5.16 9.46
C ALA A 486 -38.00 -4.90 8.81
N SER A 487 -38.11 -3.84 8.03
CA SER A 487 -39.30 -3.55 7.21
C SER A 487 -39.60 -4.73 6.27
N HIS A 488 -38.55 -5.22 5.64
CA HIS A 488 -38.54 -6.39 4.75
C HIS A 488 -37.10 -6.81 4.47
N GLU A 489 -36.93 -7.95 3.84
CA GLU A 489 -35.62 -8.50 3.44
C GLU A 489 -35.74 -9.24 2.11
N SER A 490 -34.68 -9.27 1.33
CA SER A 490 -34.59 -10.08 0.12
C SER A 490 -34.27 -11.55 0.47
N ALA A 491 -34.53 -12.46 -0.47
CA ALA A 491 -34.29 -13.88 -0.27
C ALA A 491 -32.82 -14.20 0.04
N ASP A 492 -31.91 -13.41 -0.54
CA ASP A 492 -30.45 -13.54 -0.46
C ASP A 492 -29.79 -12.52 0.49
N GLY A 493 -30.56 -11.85 1.39
CA GLY A 493 -30.01 -10.82 2.27
C GLY A 493 -30.81 -10.67 3.56
N LYS A 494 -30.57 -11.55 4.54
CA LYS A 494 -31.30 -11.63 5.79
C LYS A 494 -30.96 -10.51 6.77
N ALA A 495 -31.97 -10.01 7.47
CA ALA A 495 -31.77 -8.98 8.51
C ALA A 495 -30.85 -9.44 9.63
N SER A 496 -30.90 -10.72 10.00
CA SER A 496 -30.03 -11.30 11.03
C SER A 496 -28.54 -11.28 10.66
N SER A 497 -28.19 -11.12 9.39
CA SER A 497 -26.80 -11.07 8.94
C SER A 497 -26.03 -9.87 9.49
N VAL A 498 -26.70 -8.75 9.85
CA VAL A 498 -26.01 -7.58 10.38
C VAL A 498 -25.32 -7.76 11.74
N ILE A 499 -25.56 -8.90 12.39
CA ILE A 499 -24.91 -9.29 13.65
C ILE A 499 -24.32 -10.70 13.60
N ASP A 500 -24.13 -11.31 12.45
CA ASP A 500 -23.55 -12.65 12.32
C ASP A 500 -22.02 -12.65 12.46
N GLY A 501 -21.44 -11.47 12.58
CA GLY A 501 -20.01 -11.24 12.80
C GLY A 501 -19.15 -11.27 11.55
N ILE A 502 -19.74 -11.30 10.35
CA ILE A 502 -19.04 -11.31 9.07
C ILE A 502 -19.38 -10.03 8.30
N ASN A 503 -18.37 -9.21 8.05
CA ASN A 503 -18.55 -7.89 7.45
C ASN A 503 -18.36 -7.85 5.93
N ARG A 504 -18.36 -9.01 5.25
CA ARG A 504 -18.23 -9.12 3.78
C ARG A 504 -18.78 -10.45 3.29
N ASP A 505 -19.01 -10.55 2.00
CA ASP A 505 -19.30 -11.85 1.38
C ASP A 505 -18.09 -12.78 1.49
N VAL A 506 -18.34 -14.07 1.60
CA VAL A 506 -17.31 -15.10 1.73
C VAL A 506 -17.22 -15.96 0.47
N GLN A 507 -16.16 -16.78 0.36
CA GLN A 507 -15.83 -17.50 -0.88
C GLN A 507 -16.81 -18.60 -1.26
N ASP A 508 -17.61 -19.12 -0.33
CA ASP A 508 -18.64 -20.12 -0.60
C ASP A 508 -19.87 -19.55 -1.32
N GLY A 509 -19.87 -18.23 -1.59
CA GLY A 509 -20.95 -17.53 -2.28
C GLY A 509 -22.11 -17.11 -1.37
N SER A 510 -21.99 -17.33 -0.04
CA SER A 510 -22.98 -16.83 0.91
C SER A 510 -22.84 -15.31 1.09
N THR A 511 -23.99 -14.64 1.18
CA THR A 511 -24.06 -13.21 1.48
C THR A 511 -24.28 -12.99 2.97
N HIS A 512 -23.48 -12.09 3.55
CA HIS A 512 -23.50 -11.74 4.96
C HIS A 512 -23.99 -10.31 5.16
N GLN A 513 -25.08 -9.94 4.49
CA GLN A 513 -25.63 -8.59 4.56
C GLN A 513 -27.16 -8.62 4.59
N TRP A 514 -27.76 -7.64 5.27
CA TRP A 514 -29.15 -7.33 5.04
C TRP A 514 -29.29 -6.60 3.71
N ARG A 515 -30.30 -7.05 2.92
CA ARG A 515 -30.67 -6.43 1.65
C ARG A 515 -32.16 -6.18 1.64
N ALA A 516 -32.55 -4.94 1.36
CA ALA A 516 -33.95 -4.54 1.28
C ALA A 516 -34.18 -3.62 0.08
N SER A 517 -35.23 -3.91 -0.70
CA SER A 517 -35.55 -3.11 -1.89
C SER A 517 -35.96 -1.68 -1.49
N MET A 518 -35.46 -0.71 -2.25
CA MET A 518 -35.88 0.70 -2.14
C MET A 518 -37.23 0.96 -2.83
N ALA A 519 -37.74 0.01 -3.62
CA ALA A 519 -39.04 0.13 -4.25
C ALA A 519 -40.16 -0.01 -3.21
N GLY A 520 -40.93 1.04 -3.00
CA GLY A 520 -42.05 1.05 -2.05
C GLY A 520 -41.81 1.80 -0.76
N GLY A 521 -40.69 2.53 -0.65
CA GLY A 521 -40.42 3.41 0.47
C GLY A 521 -39.05 3.19 1.12
N GLU A 522 -38.82 3.83 2.24
CA GLU A 522 -37.56 3.77 2.98
C GLU A 522 -37.46 2.51 3.80
N PRO A 523 -36.60 1.52 3.41
CA PRO A 523 -36.40 0.33 4.21
C PRO A 523 -35.70 0.68 5.54
N TRP A 524 -36.05 -0.07 6.57
CA TRP A 524 -35.45 0.08 7.88
C TRP A 524 -35.08 -1.27 8.50
N ILE A 525 -34.06 -1.24 9.37
CA ILE A 525 -33.65 -2.32 10.24
C ILE A 525 -33.59 -1.84 11.69
N GLU A 526 -34.02 -2.66 12.63
CA GLU A 526 -34.10 -2.32 14.04
C GLU A 526 -33.50 -3.39 14.93
N LEU A 527 -32.63 -2.99 15.81
CA LEU A 527 -32.06 -3.77 16.90
C LEU A 527 -32.86 -3.50 18.18
N GLN A 528 -33.30 -4.54 18.88
CA GLN A 528 -34.06 -4.43 20.12
C GLN A 528 -33.39 -5.20 21.25
N TRP A 529 -33.14 -4.54 22.37
CA TRP A 529 -32.61 -5.17 23.59
C TRP A 529 -33.70 -5.46 24.62
N LYS A 530 -33.58 -6.58 25.31
CA LYS A 530 -34.52 -6.93 26.39
C LYS A 530 -34.52 -5.93 27.57
N LYS A 531 -33.42 -5.22 27.77
CA LYS A 531 -33.23 -4.17 28.77
C LYS A 531 -32.53 -2.98 28.13
N SER A 532 -32.82 -1.77 28.64
CA SER A 532 -32.15 -0.57 28.24
C SER A 532 -30.63 -0.70 28.42
N GLN A 533 -29.88 -0.33 27.39
CA GLN A 533 -28.41 -0.33 27.32
C GLN A 533 -27.90 1.10 27.41
N LYS A 534 -26.67 1.27 27.92
CA LYS A 534 -25.92 2.51 27.78
C LYS A 534 -25.18 2.47 26.46
N ILE A 535 -25.45 3.43 25.58
CA ILE A 535 -24.87 3.45 24.24
C ILE A 535 -24.27 4.83 23.98
N GLY A 536 -23.01 4.88 23.51
CA GLY A 536 -22.28 6.10 23.17
C GLY A 536 -21.78 6.10 21.74
N SER A 537 -21.88 4.96 21.01
CA SER A 537 -21.54 4.93 19.58
C SER A 537 -22.32 3.86 18.82
N VAL A 538 -22.51 4.13 17.53
CA VAL A 538 -23.03 3.21 16.52
C VAL A 538 -22.06 3.13 15.34
N GLU A 539 -21.84 1.92 14.86
CA GLU A 539 -20.98 1.68 13.71
C GLU A 539 -21.74 0.84 12.66
N CYS A 540 -21.63 1.24 11.39
CA CYS A 540 -22.22 0.49 10.29
C CYS A 540 -21.14 0.12 9.27
N THR A 541 -21.27 -1.05 8.66
CA THR A 541 -20.46 -1.48 7.53
C THR A 541 -21.35 -1.67 6.32
N PHE A 542 -21.21 -0.79 5.32
CA PHE A 542 -22.02 -0.79 4.11
C PHE A 542 -21.33 -1.59 2.99
N ASP A 543 -22.08 -1.95 1.95
CA ASP A 543 -21.53 -2.54 0.74
C ASP A 543 -20.92 -1.46 -0.16
N THR A 544 -19.75 -1.73 -0.73
CA THR A 544 -19.04 -0.87 -1.68
C THR A 544 -18.60 -1.63 -2.92
N GLY A 545 -19.23 -2.78 -3.19
CA GLY A 545 -18.95 -3.61 -4.36
C GLY A 545 -17.53 -4.20 -4.34
N LEU A 546 -17.18 -4.90 -3.26
CA LEU A 546 -15.85 -5.50 -3.04
C LEU A 546 -15.46 -6.56 -4.09
N ASN A 547 -16.39 -7.00 -4.93
CA ASN A 547 -16.21 -8.00 -5.97
C ASN A 547 -15.75 -7.40 -7.32
N ARG A 548 -15.45 -6.11 -7.39
CA ARG A 548 -14.92 -5.42 -8.56
C ARG A 548 -13.68 -4.59 -8.24
N PHE A 549 -12.91 -4.26 -9.27
CA PHE A 549 -11.76 -3.38 -9.11
C PHE A 549 -12.20 -1.94 -8.77
N LEU A 550 -11.44 -1.32 -7.90
CA LEU A 550 -11.46 0.11 -7.66
C LEU A 550 -10.00 0.57 -7.57
N ARG A 551 -9.47 1.15 -8.65
CA ARG A 551 -8.06 1.58 -8.72
C ARG A 551 -7.89 2.74 -9.67
N LEU A 552 -6.96 3.63 -9.34
CA LEU A 552 -6.46 4.66 -10.25
C LEU A 552 -5.52 4.02 -11.27
N SER A 553 -5.62 4.41 -12.53
CA SER A 553 -4.72 3.98 -13.61
C SER A 553 -4.62 5.06 -14.67
N GLY A 554 -3.43 5.29 -15.22
CA GLY A 554 -3.23 6.13 -16.40
C GLY A 554 -3.75 5.50 -17.70
N GLN A 555 -4.16 4.22 -17.66
CA GLN A 555 -4.66 3.50 -18.83
C GLN A 555 -6.17 3.69 -18.98
N ALA A 556 -6.60 4.41 -20.02
CA ALA A 556 -7.99 4.76 -20.28
C ALA A 556 -8.92 3.53 -20.34
N SER A 557 -8.49 2.42 -20.94
CA SER A 557 -9.28 1.18 -21.00
C SER A 557 -9.54 0.56 -19.62
N VAL A 558 -8.61 0.69 -18.68
CA VAL A 558 -8.78 0.25 -17.29
C VAL A 558 -9.79 1.15 -16.58
N MET A 559 -9.67 2.48 -16.76
CA MET A 559 -10.55 3.45 -16.12
C MET A 559 -12.00 3.34 -16.62
N LYS A 560 -12.20 3.17 -17.93
CA LYS A 560 -13.53 3.03 -18.56
C LYS A 560 -14.32 1.82 -18.03
N ASN A 561 -13.63 0.76 -17.61
CA ASN A 561 -14.26 -0.50 -17.16
C ASN A 561 -14.44 -0.58 -15.64
N GLN A 562 -14.34 0.56 -14.94
CA GLN A 562 -14.54 0.64 -13.49
C GLN A 562 -15.70 1.59 -13.14
N VAL A 563 -16.35 1.30 -12.03
CA VAL A 563 -17.26 2.25 -11.38
C VAL A 563 -16.40 3.17 -10.52
N ARG A 564 -16.19 4.41 -10.99
CA ARG A 564 -15.48 5.46 -10.26
C ARG A 564 -16.48 6.40 -9.58
N GLY A 565 -16.02 7.11 -8.55
CA GLY A 565 -16.87 7.97 -7.73
C GLY A 565 -17.62 7.19 -6.66
N TYR A 566 -18.80 7.64 -6.36
CA TYR A 566 -19.71 7.01 -5.40
C TYR A 566 -20.06 5.60 -5.85
N GLN A 567 -19.84 4.60 -4.98
CA GLN A 567 -20.16 3.21 -5.33
C GLN A 567 -21.67 2.99 -5.20
N PRO A 568 -22.36 2.44 -6.23
CA PRO A 568 -23.84 2.35 -6.26
C PRO A 568 -24.44 1.66 -5.04
N GLU A 569 -23.81 0.60 -4.55
CA GLU A 569 -24.29 -0.25 -3.46
C GLU A 569 -24.23 0.44 -2.10
N THR A 570 -23.45 1.52 -1.99
CA THR A 570 -23.24 2.19 -0.70
C THR A 570 -24.47 2.98 -0.30
N VAL A 571 -24.95 2.79 0.93
CA VAL A 571 -25.98 3.62 1.53
C VAL A 571 -25.47 5.05 1.64
N SER A 572 -26.18 5.99 0.98
CA SER A 572 -25.84 7.41 0.93
C SER A 572 -26.47 8.17 2.09
N ASP A 573 -27.82 8.12 2.17
CA ASP A 573 -28.55 8.94 3.12
C ASP A 573 -29.38 8.02 4.03
N PHE A 574 -29.26 8.23 5.32
CA PHE A 574 -29.94 7.40 6.31
C PHE A 574 -30.12 8.11 7.64
N LYS A 575 -31.10 7.63 8.42
CA LYS A 575 -31.37 8.09 9.78
C LYS A 575 -30.99 7.01 10.79
N VAL A 576 -30.35 7.43 11.86
CA VAL A 576 -30.13 6.65 13.09
C VAL A 576 -31.08 7.17 14.16
N GLU A 577 -31.90 6.29 14.74
CA GLU A 577 -32.88 6.63 15.76
C GLU A 577 -32.80 5.65 16.92
N PHE A 578 -32.56 6.17 18.13
CA PHE A 578 -32.61 5.40 19.36
C PHE A 578 -33.87 5.70 20.17
N LYS A 579 -34.50 4.63 20.70
CA LYS A 579 -35.66 4.75 21.58
C LYS A 579 -35.39 4.12 22.93
N ASN A 580 -36.10 4.64 23.94
CA ASN A 580 -36.20 4.01 25.24
C ASN A 580 -37.67 3.98 25.67
N LYS A 581 -38.21 2.79 25.91
CA LYS A 581 -39.65 2.56 26.22
C LYS A 581 -40.56 3.25 25.17
N GLY A 582 -40.22 3.14 23.91
CA GLY A 582 -40.97 3.65 22.78
C GLY A 582 -40.81 5.16 22.51
N LYS A 583 -40.10 5.91 23.37
CA LYS A 583 -39.80 7.34 23.14
C LYS A 583 -38.46 7.53 22.49
N VAL A 584 -38.35 8.38 21.47
CA VAL A 584 -37.09 8.76 20.85
C VAL A 584 -36.24 9.51 21.88
N VAL A 585 -35.02 9.05 22.09
CA VAL A 585 -34.03 9.63 23.01
C VAL A 585 -32.83 10.21 22.28
N TYR A 586 -32.61 9.80 21.04
CA TYR A 586 -31.61 10.34 20.13
C TYR A 586 -32.01 10.05 18.68
N GLU A 587 -31.85 11.01 17.80
CA GLU A 587 -31.94 10.80 16.35
C GLU A 587 -31.00 11.73 15.60
N GLU A 588 -30.45 11.23 14.50
CA GLU A 588 -29.58 12.00 13.62
C GLU A 588 -29.69 11.49 12.19
N TYR A 589 -29.55 12.43 11.22
CA TYR A 589 -29.57 12.17 9.80
C TYR A 589 -28.18 12.34 9.22
N PHE A 590 -27.82 11.42 8.34
CA PHE A 590 -26.55 11.40 7.62
C PHE A 590 -26.84 11.39 6.13
N GLU A 591 -26.11 12.21 5.39
CA GLU A 591 -26.29 12.39 3.95
C GLU A 591 -24.93 12.27 3.23
N GLN A 592 -24.98 11.92 1.94
CA GLN A 592 -23.83 11.87 1.05
C GLN A 592 -22.69 10.94 1.53
N ASN A 593 -23.03 9.88 2.27
CA ASN A 593 -22.05 8.89 2.64
C ASN A 593 -21.55 8.12 1.42
N TYR A 594 -20.23 7.95 1.35
CA TYR A 594 -19.56 7.15 0.33
C TYR A 594 -18.60 6.11 0.94
N LEU A 595 -18.42 6.16 2.26
CA LEU A 595 -17.52 5.28 2.98
C LEU A 595 -18.20 3.96 3.31
N ARG A 596 -17.40 2.91 3.31
CA ARG A 596 -17.82 1.58 3.72
C ARG A 596 -18.05 1.50 5.23
N LYS A 597 -17.06 1.92 6.02
CA LYS A 597 -17.16 1.96 7.49
C LYS A 597 -17.64 3.33 7.94
N PHE A 598 -18.79 3.34 8.58
CA PHE A 598 -19.37 4.49 9.24
C PHE A 598 -19.24 4.33 10.76
N VAL A 599 -18.76 5.35 11.45
CA VAL A 599 -18.64 5.42 12.90
C VAL A 599 -19.20 6.74 13.36
N HIS A 600 -20.14 6.68 14.29
CA HIS A 600 -20.73 7.87 14.89
C HIS A 600 -20.73 7.75 16.41
N GLU A 601 -20.07 8.70 17.07
CA GLU A 601 -19.96 8.84 18.51
C GLU A 601 -20.86 9.99 18.99
N PHE A 602 -21.55 9.77 20.09
CA PHE A 602 -22.48 10.76 20.68
C PHE A 602 -22.45 10.67 22.21
N PRO A 603 -22.95 11.71 22.93
CA PRO A 603 -23.09 11.64 24.38
C PRO A 603 -23.88 10.41 24.79
N GLN A 604 -23.37 9.65 25.77
CA GLN A 604 -23.94 8.36 26.19
C GLN A 604 -25.43 8.50 26.57
N ILE A 605 -26.27 7.68 25.98
CA ILE A 605 -27.71 7.61 26.19
C ILE A 605 -28.14 6.26 26.75
N GLN A 606 -29.39 6.21 27.27
CA GLN A 606 -30.08 4.97 27.63
C GLN A 606 -31.11 4.63 26.55
N ALA A 607 -30.94 3.48 25.88
CA ALA A 607 -31.85 3.06 24.83
C ALA A 607 -32.13 1.54 24.89
N ASP A 608 -33.35 1.15 24.51
CA ASP A 608 -33.76 -0.25 24.36
C ASP A 608 -33.97 -0.67 22.91
N SER A 609 -33.89 0.30 21.95
CA SER A 609 -33.83 -0.01 20.53
C SER A 609 -33.01 1.01 19.74
N LEU A 610 -32.45 0.54 18.62
CA LEU A 610 -31.82 1.31 17.56
C LEU A 610 -32.53 0.99 16.26
N ARG A 611 -32.98 2.00 15.53
CA ARG A 611 -33.46 1.85 14.14
C ARG A 611 -32.58 2.62 13.18
N ILE A 612 -32.21 1.97 12.08
CA ILE A 612 -31.55 2.60 10.93
C ILE A 612 -32.55 2.57 9.77
N THR A 613 -32.91 3.74 9.28
CA THR A 613 -33.80 3.92 8.11
C THR A 613 -32.98 4.46 6.96
N VAL A 614 -32.98 3.74 5.83
CA VAL A 614 -32.24 4.13 4.63
C VAL A 614 -33.16 4.89 3.70
N SER A 615 -32.82 6.15 3.39
CA SER A 615 -33.60 6.99 2.47
C SER A 615 -33.00 7.00 1.07
N LYS A 616 -31.70 6.71 0.91
CA LYS A 616 -31.04 6.72 -0.40
C LYS A 616 -29.81 5.82 -0.44
N THR A 617 -29.56 5.22 -1.60
CA THR A 617 -28.28 4.61 -2.00
C THR A 617 -27.58 5.49 -3.03
N ASN A 618 -26.33 5.21 -3.35
CA ASN A 618 -25.61 5.91 -4.42
C ASN A 618 -25.99 5.42 -5.83
N GLY A 619 -27.05 4.61 -5.97
CA GLY A 619 -27.57 4.15 -7.26
C GLY A 619 -28.05 2.70 -7.32
N ASP A 620 -27.90 1.93 -6.27
CA ASP A 620 -28.42 0.56 -6.19
C ASP A 620 -29.92 0.59 -5.79
N GLU A 621 -30.69 -0.37 -6.31
CA GLU A 621 -32.11 -0.55 -5.98
C GLU A 621 -32.34 -1.19 -4.60
N PHE A 622 -31.27 -1.59 -3.91
CA PHE A 622 -31.31 -2.22 -2.60
C PHE A 622 -30.45 -1.46 -1.59
N ALA A 623 -31.00 -1.21 -0.40
CA ALA A 623 -30.22 -0.90 0.79
C ALA A 623 -29.45 -2.16 1.22
N LYS A 624 -28.14 -2.02 1.52
CA LYS A 624 -27.25 -3.12 1.86
C LYS A 624 -26.40 -2.78 3.06
N ILE A 625 -26.51 -3.56 4.14
CA ILE A 625 -25.72 -3.38 5.38
C ILE A 625 -25.13 -4.74 5.77
N PHE A 626 -23.80 -4.82 5.84
CA PHE A 626 -23.10 -6.01 6.30
C PHE A 626 -23.11 -6.15 7.82
N GLU A 627 -22.89 -5.06 8.55
CA GLU A 627 -22.72 -5.13 9.98
C GLU A 627 -23.19 -3.85 10.67
N ILE A 628 -23.81 -4.03 11.84
CA ILE A 628 -24.15 -2.96 12.78
C ILE A 628 -23.53 -3.31 14.13
N ARG A 629 -22.79 -2.38 14.72
CA ARG A 629 -22.22 -2.51 16.06
C ARG A 629 -22.67 -1.35 16.94
N CYS A 630 -22.77 -1.59 18.24
CA CYS A 630 -23.09 -0.58 19.25
C CYS A 630 -22.17 -0.73 20.46
N TYR A 631 -21.68 0.39 20.96
CA TYR A 631 -20.79 0.41 22.13
C TYR A 631 -21.26 1.45 23.17
N ALA A 632 -20.89 1.19 24.45
CA ALA A 632 -21.20 2.02 25.58
C ALA A 632 -20.43 3.35 25.62
#